data_cb1d8dcc337b30dcc310b610c31a581d
#
_entry.id   cb1d8dcc337b30dcc310b610c31a581d
#
_cell.length_a   1.000
_cell.length_b   1.000
_cell.length_c   1.000
_cell.angle_alpha   90.00
_cell.angle_beta   90.00
_cell.angle_gamma   90.00
#
_symmetry.space_group_name_H-M   'P 1'
#
loop_
_entity.id
_entity.type
_entity.pdbx_description
1 polymer ?
#
loop_
_entity_poly.entity_id
_entity_poly.type
_entity_poly.pdbx_seq_one_letter_code
_entity_poly.pdbx_strand_id
1 'polypeptide(L)'
;VLRDEGLELTAKPGDLYLCVNGRYLYIAGGVQVGYDENGGAVCTLVPARTLAQALGAALTWDGAIQISTAGAVLPVSGAEFYDADAVFLLSHIIYNESGNQPMEGRIAVGNVLLNRVAHPSFPGTLYDVVYQPGQFYPEKTGCMEKTPNAESVAAAKLCLEGAVVVPNAYWFNGVGKSCWASRNKTCVAVIGGHAFYG
;
A
#
# COMPACT_ATOMS: atom_id res chain seq x y z
N VAL A 1 9.04 14.73 -10.78
CA VAL A 1 10.09 13.69 -10.82
C VAL A 1 11.43 14.35 -10.57
N LEU A 2 12.19 13.83 -9.61
CA LEU A 2 13.56 14.23 -9.34
C LEU A 2 14.47 13.06 -9.72
N ARG A 3 15.55 13.34 -10.44
CA ARG A 3 16.55 12.34 -10.82
C ARG A 3 17.94 12.86 -10.53
N ASP A 4 18.77 12.00 -9.94
CA ASP A 4 20.18 12.21 -9.69
C ASP A 4 20.89 10.85 -9.77
N GLU A 5 22.21 10.80 -9.63
CA GLU A 5 22.99 9.56 -9.70
C GLU A 5 22.43 8.47 -8.77
N GLY A 6 21.85 7.40 -9.35
CA GLY A 6 21.26 6.26 -8.62
C GLY A 6 19.94 6.56 -7.89
N LEU A 7 19.36 7.74 -8.04
CA LEU A 7 18.09 8.14 -7.43
C LEU A 7 17.07 8.56 -8.48
N GLU A 8 15.92 7.89 -8.49
CA GLU A 8 14.70 8.36 -9.14
C GLU A 8 13.59 8.48 -8.12
N LEU A 9 13.08 9.70 -7.91
CA LEU A 9 12.04 9.99 -6.94
C LEU A 9 10.86 10.63 -7.65
N THR A 10 9.66 10.07 -7.43
CA THR A 10 8.41 10.54 -8.03
C THR A 10 7.35 10.73 -6.95
N ALA A 11 6.72 11.90 -6.96
CA ALA A 11 5.54 12.20 -6.15
C ALA A 11 4.52 12.94 -7.02
N LYS A 12 3.26 12.55 -6.95
CA LYS A 12 2.18 13.20 -7.66
C LYS A 12 1.11 13.62 -6.65
N PRO A 13 0.66 14.89 -6.66
CA PRO A 13 -0.41 15.34 -5.79
C PRO A 13 -1.64 14.44 -5.88
N GLY A 14 -2.17 14.05 -4.71
CA GLY A 14 -3.29 13.13 -4.58
C GLY A 14 -2.90 11.65 -4.48
N ASP A 15 -1.68 11.24 -4.86
CA ASP A 15 -1.22 9.88 -4.64
C ASP A 15 -0.93 9.64 -3.15
N LEU A 16 -1.21 8.42 -2.65
CA LEU A 16 -0.93 8.03 -1.26
C LEU A 16 0.49 7.51 -1.06
N TYR A 17 1.41 7.86 -1.94
CA TYR A 17 2.79 7.38 -1.87
C TYR A 17 3.80 8.31 -2.53
N LEU A 18 5.03 8.16 -2.10
CA LEU A 18 6.24 8.58 -2.78
C LEU A 18 6.89 7.34 -3.39
N CYS A 19 7.26 7.39 -4.66
CA CYS A 19 8.01 6.32 -5.30
C CYS A 19 9.50 6.70 -5.36
N VAL A 20 10.37 5.83 -4.83
CA VAL A 20 11.82 5.96 -4.91
C VAL A 20 12.44 4.69 -5.47
N ASN A 21 13.13 4.78 -6.58
CA ASN A 21 13.78 3.64 -7.26
C ASN A 21 12.84 2.43 -7.44
N GLY A 22 11.55 2.68 -7.70
CA GLY A 22 10.53 1.63 -7.84
C GLY A 22 9.97 1.07 -6.53
N ARG A 23 10.40 1.58 -5.35
CA ARG A 23 9.78 1.33 -4.05
C ARG A 23 8.69 2.35 -3.76
N TYR A 24 7.63 1.95 -3.07
CA TYR A 24 6.42 2.74 -2.83
C TYR A 24 6.26 3.04 -1.35
N LEU A 25 6.66 4.23 -0.91
CA LEU A 25 6.58 4.65 0.48
C LEU A 25 5.23 5.31 0.77
N TYR A 26 4.44 4.72 1.66
CA TYR A 26 3.10 5.17 1.98
C TYR A 26 3.07 6.55 2.64
N ILE A 27 2.12 7.38 2.22
CA ILE A 27 1.85 8.70 2.80
C ILE A 27 0.37 8.74 3.22
N ALA A 28 0.11 8.65 4.51
CA ALA A 28 -1.23 8.85 5.05
C ALA A 28 -1.70 10.28 4.74
N GLY A 29 -2.89 10.41 4.16
CA GLY A 29 -3.40 11.70 3.68
C GLY A 29 -2.86 12.17 2.34
N GLY A 30 -1.94 11.42 1.73
CA GLY A 30 -1.45 11.64 0.37
C GLY A 30 -0.47 12.79 0.19
N VAL A 31 0.07 12.87 -1.00
CA VAL A 31 0.90 13.97 -1.48
C VAL A 31 0.04 15.21 -1.67
N GLN A 32 0.42 16.33 -1.07
CA GLN A 32 -0.35 17.56 -1.05
C GLN A 32 0.18 18.59 -2.07
N VAL A 33 -0.67 19.56 -2.38
CA VAL A 33 -0.28 20.78 -3.10
C VAL A 33 -0.14 21.90 -2.07
N GLY A 34 0.91 22.67 -2.17
CA GLY A 34 1.12 23.90 -1.39
C GLY A 34 1.57 25.05 -2.27
N TYR A 35 1.75 26.18 -1.63
CA TYR A 35 2.30 27.36 -2.27
C TYR A 35 3.58 27.76 -1.56
N ASP A 36 4.50 28.41 -2.24
CA ASP A 36 5.68 29.00 -1.60
C ASP A 36 5.27 30.14 -0.65
N GLU A 37 6.17 30.58 0.20
CA GLU A 37 5.92 31.62 1.22
C GLU A 37 5.43 32.95 0.61
N ASN A 38 5.70 33.18 -0.68
CA ASN A 38 5.28 34.38 -1.43
C ASN A 38 3.96 34.16 -2.18
N GLY A 39 3.35 32.96 -2.08
CA GLY A 39 2.08 32.64 -2.75
C GLY A 39 2.19 32.52 -4.28
N GLY A 40 3.41 32.48 -4.82
CA GLY A 40 3.65 32.58 -6.26
C GLY A 40 3.87 31.27 -6.99
N ALA A 41 4.39 30.24 -6.33
CA ALA A 41 4.69 28.95 -6.95
C ALA A 41 3.90 27.81 -6.34
N VAL A 42 3.35 26.93 -7.18
CA VAL A 42 2.68 25.69 -6.74
C VAL A 42 3.75 24.66 -6.43
N CYS A 43 3.76 24.13 -5.20
CA CYS A 43 4.71 23.16 -4.72
C CYS A 43 4.03 21.81 -4.46
N THR A 44 4.74 20.71 -4.71
CA THR A 44 4.34 19.38 -4.29
C THR A 44 4.92 19.12 -2.89
N LEU A 45 4.04 18.90 -1.90
CA LEU A 45 4.40 18.68 -0.51
C LEU A 45 4.40 17.20 -0.19
N VAL A 46 5.49 16.72 0.40
CA VAL A 46 5.65 15.37 0.94
C VAL A 46 6.10 15.45 2.40
N PRO A 47 5.72 14.48 3.27
CA PRO A 47 6.18 14.48 4.65
C PRO A 47 7.70 14.36 4.73
N ALA A 48 8.34 15.18 5.56
CA ALA A 48 9.79 15.20 5.73
C ALA A 48 10.37 13.82 6.12
N ARG A 49 9.64 13.04 6.92
CA ARG A 49 10.05 11.69 7.31
C ARG A 49 10.07 10.73 6.10
N THR A 50 9.05 10.76 5.25
CA THR A 50 9.00 9.94 4.04
C THR A 50 10.09 10.35 3.05
N LEU A 51 10.38 11.65 2.95
CA LEU A 51 11.48 12.15 2.13
C LEU A 51 12.85 11.68 2.68
N ALA A 52 13.08 11.80 3.98
CA ALA A 52 14.31 11.31 4.60
C ALA A 52 14.50 9.79 4.37
N GLN A 53 13.42 9.00 4.53
CA GLN A 53 13.44 7.56 4.23
C GLN A 53 13.78 7.29 2.76
N ALA A 54 13.21 8.05 1.82
CA ALA A 54 13.48 7.91 0.39
C ALA A 54 14.95 8.23 0.03
N LEU A 55 15.58 9.10 0.79
CA LEU A 55 16.98 9.50 0.61
C LEU A 55 17.95 8.63 1.42
N GLY A 56 17.47 7.65 2.21
CA GLY A 56 18.30 6.91 3.17
C GLY A 56 18.93 7.81 4.24
N ALA A 57 18.34 8.98 4.48
CA ALA A 57 18.88 10.04 5.33
C ALA A 57 18.38 9.91 6.78
N ALA A 58 19.20 10.38 7.73
CA ALA A 58 18.78 10.54 9.11
C ALA A 58 17.89 11.78 9.25
N LEU A 59 16.81 11.65 10.03
CA LEU A 59 15.94 12.77 10.41
C LEU A 59 15.93 12.92 11.92
N THR A 60 16.25 14.12 12.40
CA THR A 60 16.24 14.49 13.82
C THR A 60 15.36 15.73 14.03
N TRP A 61 14.92 15.91 15.28
CA TRP A 61 14.18 17.08 15.72
C TRP A 61 14.93 17.74 16.89
N ASP A 62 15.30 19.00 16.69
CA ASP A 62 15.90 19.84 17.73
C ASP A 62 15.35 21.28 17.57
N GLY A 63 14.08 21.46 17.90
CA GLY A 63 13.36 22.71 17.64
C GLY A 63 13.10 22.98 16.16
N ALA A 64 13.78 22.26 15.26
CA ALA A 64 13.57 22.25 13.81
C ALA A 64 13.77 20.83 13.25
N ILE A 65 13.18 20.55 12.07
CA ILE A 65 13.45 19.32 11.35
C ILE A 65 14.84 19.44 10.70
N GLN A 66 15.73 18.49 11.02
CA GLN A 66 17.03 18.35 10.40
C GLN A 66 17.09 17.04 9.61
N ILE A 67 17.44 17.11 8.33
CA ILE A 67 17.65 15.95 7.47
C ILE A 67 19.14 15.93 7.10
N SER A 68 19.85 14.87 7.51
CA SER A 68 21.26 14.69 7.21
C SER A 68 21.46 13.55 6.23
N THR A 69 22.11 13.82 5.11
CA THR A 69 22.53 12.82 4.12
C THR A 69 23.94 12.29 4.36
N ALA A 70 24.60 12.73 5.46
CA ALA A 70 25.92 12.22 5.83
C ALA A 70 25.85 10.72 6.16
N GLY A 71 26.54 9.91 5.38
CA GLY A 71 26.48 8.44 5.49
C GLY A 71 25.18 7.82 4.98
N ALA A 72 24.36 8.56 4.26
CA ALA A 72 23.13 8.05 3.66
C ALA A 72 23.43 6.91 2.68
N VAL A 73 22.63 5.85 2.76
CA VAL A 73 22.63 4.75 1.79
C VAL A 73 21.29 4.74 1.11
N LEU A 74 21.27 4.96 -0.19
CA LEU A 74 20.04 4.94 -0.97
C LEU A 74 19.35 3.59 -0.82
N PRO A 75 18.01 3.58 -0.72
CA PRO A 75 17.25 2.33 -0.69
C PRO A 75 17.54 1.50 -1.95
N VAL A 76 17.67 0.19 -1.77
CA VAL A 76 17.76 -0.76 -2.90
C VAL A 76 16.58 -0.58 -3.83
N SER A 77 16.74 -0.94 -5.09
CA SER A 77 15.66 -0.83 -6.09
C SER A 77 14.45 -1.67 -5.72
N GLY A 78 13.26 -1.26 -6.20
CA GLY A 78 12.05 -2.07 -6.02
C GLY A 78 12.17 -3.47 -6.66
N ALA A 79 12.97 -3.60 -7.72
CA ALA A 79 13.22 -4.90 -8.35
C ALA A 79 14.01 -5.87 -7.45
N GLU A 80 14.87 -5.34 -6.58
CA GLU A 80 15.65 -6.12 -5.62
C GLU A 80 14.90 -6.31 -4.28
N PHE A 81 14.05 -5.36 -3.92
CA PHE A 81 13.36 -5.35 -2.63
C PHE A 81 12.13 -6.26 -2.60
N TYR A 82 11.30 -6.23 -3.65
CA TYR A 82 10.05 -6.97 -3.66
C TYR A 82 10.25 -8.41 -4.11
N ASP A 83 9.71 -9.35 -3.33
CA ASP A 83 9.48 -10.72 -3.80
C ASP A 83 8.47 -10.71 -4.95
N ALA A 84 8.87 -11.24 -6.10
CA ALA A 84 8.07 -11.20 -7.32
C ALA A 84 6.75 -12.00 -7.19
N ASP A 85 6.78 -13.14 -6.49
CA ASP A 85 5.61 -14.00 -6.29
C ASP A 85 4.62 -13.32 -5.33
N ALA A 86 5.12 -12.63 -4.30
CA ALA A 86 4.27 -11.86 -3.40
C ALA A 86 3.59 -10.68 -4.13
N VAL A 87 4.31 -9.95 -4.97
CA VAL A 87 3.73 -8.88 -5.80
C VAL A 87 2.70 -9.46 -6.76
N PHE A 88 3.01 -10.59 -7.41
CA PHE A 88 2.09 -11.26 -8.33
C PHE A 88 0.79 -11.63 -7.60
N LEU A 89 0.85 -12.41 -6.54
CA LEU A 89 -0.33 -12.87 -5.80
C LEU A 89 -1.18 -11.71 -5.27
N LEU A 90 -0.55 -10.76 -4.57
CA LEU A 90 -1.27 -9.62 -4.00
C LEU A 90 -1.92 -8.76 -5.08
N SER A 91 -1.19 -8.39 -6.14
CA SER A 91 -1.72 -7.49 -7.18
C SER A 91 -2.91 -8.10 -7.92
N HIS A 92 -2.88 -9.41 -8.20
CA HIS A 92 -3.96 -10.09 -8.90
C HIS A 92 -5.22 -10.21 -8.03
N ILE A 93 -5.07 -10.55 -6.75
CA ILE A 93 -6.23 -10.59 -5.84
C ILE A 93 -6.77 -9.18 -5.58
N ILE A 94 -5.93 -8.18 -5.32
CA ILE A 94 -6.36 -6.79 -5.17
C ILE A 94 -7.11 -6.32 -6.42
N TYR A 95 -6.60 -6.62 -7.61
CA TYR A 95 -7.25 -6.25 -8.86
C TYR A 95 -8.62 -6.91 -9.02
N ASN A 96 -8.72 -8.21 -8.73
CA ASN A 96 -9.97 -8.95 -8.85
C ASN A 96 -11.04 -8.49 -7.85
N GLU A 97 -10.64 -8.27 -6.60
CA GLU A 97 -11.55 -7.95 -5.49
C GLU A 97 -11.86 -6.44 -5.39
N SER A 98 -10.92 -5.59 -5.74
CA SER A 98 -11.01 -4.15 -5.49
C SER A 98 -10.45 -3.26 -6.60
N GLY A 99 -10.27 -3.76 -7.81
CA GLY A 99 -9.67 -3.03 -8.92
C GLY A 99 -10.40 -1.74 -9.34
N ASN A 100 -11.64 -1.56 -8.93
CA ASN A 100 -12.45 -0.36 -9.13
C ASN A 100 -12.58 0.52 -7.87
N GLN A 101 -11.89 0.16 -6.78
CA GLN A 101 -11.93 0.91 -5.52
C GLN A 101 -10.84 1.99 -5.45
N PRO A 102 -10.99 3.00 -4.56
CA PRO A 102 -9.93 3.95 -4.27
C PRO A 102 -8.69 3.23 -3.71
N MET A 103 -7.53 3.88 -3.76
CA MET A 103 -6.25 3.29 -3.35
C MET A 103 -6.29 2.72 -1.93
N GLU A 104 -6.91 3.42 -0.97
CA GLU A 104 -7.08 2.91 0.40
C GLU A 104 -7.90 1.61 0.45
N GLY A 105 -8.94 1.48 -0.38
CA GLY A 105 -9.74 0.26 -0.47
C GLY A 105 -8.95 -0.92 -1.03
N ARG A 106 -8.05 -0.65 -1.97
CA ARG A 106 -7.12 -1.65 -2.52
C ARG A 106 -6.08 -2.08 -1.48
N ILE A 107 -5.48 -1.11 -0.77
CA ILE A 107 -4.56 -1.39 0.35
C ILE A 107 -5.28 -2.19 1.43
N ALA A 108 -6.53 -1.85 1.77
CA ALA A 108 -7.32 -2.55 2.77
C ALA A 108 -7.55 -4.04 2.41
N VAL A 109 -7.83 -4.35 1.13
CA VAL A 109 -7.91 -5.75 0.67
C VAL A 109 -6.56 -6.45 0.81
N GLY A 110 -5.46 -5.82 0.40
CA GLY A 110 -4.11 -6.35 0.61
C GLY A 110 -3.78 -6.58 2.10
N ASN A 111 -4.19 -5.64 2.98
CA ASN A 111 -4.02 -5.80 4.43
C ASN A 111 -4.78 -7.02 4.96
N VAL A 112 -5.99 -7.32 4.48
CA VAL A 112 -6.72 -8.52 4.90
C VAL A 112 -5.92 -9.79 4.59
N LEU A 113 -5.29 -9.89 3.42
CA LEU A 113 -4.47 -11.05 3.08
C LEU A 113 -3.24 -11.14 4.01
N LEU A 114 -2.50 -10.05 4.19
CA LEU A 114 -1.30 -10.03 5.03
C LEU A 114 -1.63 -10.22 6.52
N ASN A 115 -2.75 -9.66 7.01
CA ASN A 115 -3.23 -9.88 8.37
C ASN A 115 -3.55 -11.38 8.60
N ARG A 116 -4.13 -12.07 7.61
CA ARG A 116 -4.36 -13.51 7.70
C ARG A 116 -3.05 -14.28 7.78
N VAL A 117 -2.08 -13.98 6.92
CA VAL A 117 -0.75 -14.62 6.96
C VAL A 117 -0.10 -14.48 8.33
N ALA A 118 -0.24 -13.32 8.97
CA ALA A 118 0.33 -13.05 10.29
C ALA A 118 -0.48 -13.65 11.47
N HIS A 119 -1.71 -14.12 11.26
CA HIS A 119 -2.58 -14.56 12.33
C HIS A 119 -2.63 -16.10 12.42
N PRO A 120 -2.43 -16.71 13.62
CA PRO A 120 -2.27 -18.15 13.78
C PRO A 120 -3.49 -19.00 13.40
N SER A 121 -4.67 -18.40 13.24
CA SER A 121 -5.89 -19.11 12.83
C SER A 121 -6.04 -19.23 11.29
N PHE A 122 -5.11 -18.69 10.52
CA PHE A 122 -5.10 -18.76 9.08
C PHE A 122 -3.82 -19.43 8.56
N PRO A 123 -3.76 -19.78 7.26
CA PRO A 123 -2.52 -20.29 6.66
C PRO A 123 -1.37 -19.30 6.80
N GLY A 124 -0.14 -19.81 7.04
CA GLY A 124 1.04 -19.00 7.33
C GLY A 124 1.78 -18.46 6.11
N THR A 125 1.29 -18.72 4.90
CA THR A 125 1.89 -18.18 3.66
C THR A 125 0.87 -17.44 2.83
N LEU A 126 1.32 -16.46 2.05
CA LEU A 126 0.42 -15.70 1.17
C LEU A 126 -0.23 -16.62 0.12
N TYR A 127 0.52 -17.58 -0.41
CA TYR A 127 0.00 -18.56 -1.35
C TYR A 127 -1.16 -19.35 -0.74
N ASP A 128 -0.96 -19.93 0.44
CA ASP A 128 -1.99 -20.73 1.11
C ASP A 128 -3.22 -19.91 1.52
N VAL A 129 -3.05 -18.63 1.87
CA VAL A 129 -4.18 -17.71 2.14
C VAL A 129 -4.98 -17.46 0.86
N VAL A 130 -4.31 -17.22 -0.27
CA VAL A 130 -4.96 -16.95 -1.57
C VAL A 130 -5.72 -18.18 -2.08
N TYR A 131 -5.13 -19.36 -1.95
CA TYR A 131 -5.71 -20.64 -2.42
C TYR A 131 -6.53 -21.37 -1.36
N GLN A 132 -6.76 -20.76 -0.20
CA GLN A 132 -7.58 -21.36 0.85
C GLN A 132 -8.99 -21.70 0.32
N PRO A 133 -9.48 -22.94 0.52
CA PRO A 133 -10.80 -23.35 0.07
C PRO A 133 -11.90 -22.41 0.58
N GLY A 134 -12.75 -21.96 -0.31
CA GLY A 134 -13.85 -21.04 0.02
C GLY A 134 -13.45 -19.56 0.08
N GLN A 135 -12.21 -19.20 -0.22
CA GLN A 135 -11.70 -17.84 -0.24
C GLN A 135 -11.21 -17.48 -1.66
N PHE A 136 -11.39 -16.21 -2.05
CA PHE A 136 -10.88 -15.60 -3.31
C PHE A 136 -11.15 -16.36 -4.62
N TYR A 137 -11.23 -17.67 -4.60
CA TYR A 137 -11.50 -18.56 -5.76
C TYR A 137 -10.67 -18.24 -7.01
N PRO A 138 -9.33 -18.11 -6.93
CA PRO A 138 -8.53 -17.69 -8.07
C PRO A 138 -8.71 -18.58 -9.30
N GLU A 139 -8.84 -19.88 -9.13
CA GLU A 139 -9.08 -20.84 -10.21
C GLU A 139 -10.42 -20.63 -10.91
N LYS A 140 -11.49 -20.30 -10.17
CA LYS A 140 -12.83 -20.07 -10.74
C LYS A 140 -12.96 -18.71 -11.40
N THR A 141 -12.26 -17.70 -10.88
CA THR A 141 -12.34 -16.32 -11.40
C THR A 141 -11.40 -16.08 -12.55
N GLY A 142 -10.39 -16.95 -12.75
CA GLY A 142 -9.29 -16.75 -13.70
C GLY A 142 -8.52 -15.46 -13.41
N CYS A 143 -8.51 -15.01 -12.14
CA CYS A 143 -7.91 -13.71 -11.81
C CYS A 143 -6.39 -13.70 -11.98
N MET A 144 -5.74 -14.87 -11.87
CA MET A 144 -4.28 -14.99 -12.05
C MET A 144 -3.84 -14.89 -13.53
N GLU A 145 -4.79 -14.97 -14.47
CA GLU A 145 -4.53 -14.82 -15.91
C GLU A 145 -4.77 -13.37 -16.39
N LYS A 146 -5.41 -12.54 -15.56
CA LYS A 146 -5.70 -11.14 -15.89
C LYS A 146 -4.49 -10.26 -15.57
N THR A 147 -4.24 -9.25 -16.38
CA THR A 147 -3.20 -8.25 -16.08
C THR A 147 -3.74 -7.22 -15.06
N PRO A 148 -3.20 -7.13 -13.84
CA PRO A 148 -3.57 -6.12 -12.89
C PRO A 148 -3.26 -4.71 -13.42
N ASN A 149 -4.12 -3.74 -13.10
CA ASN A 149 -3.81 -2.35 -13.42
C ASN A 149 -2.69 -1.78 -12.53
N ALA A 150 -2.09 -0.68 -12.96
CA ALA A 150 -0.95 -0.07 -12.26
C ALA A 150 -1.23 0.27 -10.80
N GLU A 151 -2.46 0.70 -10.50
CA GLU A 151 -2.87 1.05 -9.13
C GLU A 151 -2.98 -0.19 -8.22
N SER A 152 -3.38 -1.35 -8.76
CA SER A 152 -3.42 -2.59 -7.97
C SER A 152 -2.01 -3.13 -7.71
N VAL A 153 -1.08 -2.96 -8.65
CA VAL A 153 0.34 -3.26 -8.44
C VAL A 153 0.94 -2.31 -7.42
N ALA A 154 0.63 -1.01 -7.49
CA ALA A 154 1.07 -0.02 -6.51
C ALA A 154 0.55 -0.36 -5.10
N ALA A 155 -0.75 -0.71 -4.98
CA ALA A 155 -1.34 -1.12 -3.70
C ALA A 155 -0.66 -2.37 -3.12
N ALA A 156 -0.35 -3.38 -3.93
CA ALA A 156 0.39 -4.56 -3.51
C ALA A 156 1.78 -4.20 -2.95
N LYS A 157 2.52 -3.37 -3.67
CA LYS A 157 3.84 -2.88 -3.23
C LYS A 157 3.75 -2.05 -1.95
N LEU A 158 2.74 -1.18 -1.84
CA LEU A 158 2.48 -0.42 -0.60
C LEU A 158 2.23 -1.33 0.60
N CYS A 159 1.43 -2.39 0.43
CA CYS A 159 1.20 -3.39 1.49
C CYS A 159 2.51 -4.08 1.90
N LEU A 160 3.36 -4.45 0.94
CA LEU A 160 4.67 -5.08 1.21
C LEU A 160 5.67 -4.12 1.87
N GLU A 161 5.52 -2.81 1.69
CA GLU A 161 6.27 -1.76 2.42
C GLU A 161 5.68 -1.47 3.81
N GLY A 162 4.62 -2.17 4.21
CA GLY A 162 4.02 -2.00 5.53
C GLY A 162 2.92 -0.94 5.60
N ALA A 163 2.34 -0.52 4.48
CA ALA A 163 1.17 0.35 4.50
C ALA A 163 -0.03 -0.36 5.14
N VAL A 164 -0.59 0.21 6.21
CA VAL A 164 -1.72 -0.37 6.94
C VAL A 164 -2.83 0.66 7.07
N VAL A 165 -4.01 0.31 6.54
CA VAL A 165 -5.24 1.11 6.68
C VAL A 165 -6.31 0.37 7.49
N VAL A 166 -6.22 -0.97 7.59
CA VAL A 166 -7.12 -1.83 8.38
C VAL A 166 -6.32 -2.87 9.17
N PRO A 167 -5.73 -2.51 10.32
CA PRO A 167 -4.75 -3.34 11.04
C PRO A 167 -5.29 -4.70 11.52
N ASN A 168 -6.57 -4.80 11.83
CA ASN A 168 -7.18 -5.99 12.44
C ASN A 168 -8.35 -6.53 11.62
N ALA A 169 -8.37 -6.29 10.32
CA ALA A 169 -9.39 -6.83 9.44
C ALA A 169 -8.92 -8.16 8.85
N TYR A 170 -9.76 -9.18 8.95
CA TYR A 170 -9.51 -10.53 8.41
C TYR A 170 -10.56 -10.94 7.37
N TRP A 171 -11.66 -10.19 7.26
CA TRP A 171 -12.75 -10.40 6.30
C TRP A 171 -13.20 -9.08 5.71
N PHE A 172 -13.73 -9.14 4.50
CA PHE A 172 -14.42 -8.01 3.88
C PHE A 172 -15.59 -8.51 3.03
N ASN A 173 -16.51 -7.60 2.73
CA ASN A 173 -17.62 -7.84 1.80
C ASN A 173 -18.12 -6.50 1.24
N GLY A 174 -18.85 -6.55 0.14
CA GLY A 174 -19.54 -5.36 -0.38
C GLY A 174 -20.46 -4.73 0.67
N VAL A 175 -20.45 -3.40 0.74
CA VAL A 175 -21.32 -2.64 1.66
C VAL A 175 -22.78 -3.02 1.46
N GLY A 176 -23.51 -3.25 2.56
CA GLY A 176 -24.92 -3.65 2.55
C GLY A 176 -25.17 -5.12 2.20
N LYS A 177 -24.14 -5.90 1.86
CA LYS A 177 -24.29 -7.33 1.60
C LYS A 177 -24.15 -8.14 2.88
N SER A 178 -25.09 -9.05 3.13
CA SER A 178 -25.01 -9.99 4.24
C SER A 178 -24.03 -11.12 3.92
N CYS A 179 -23.13 -11.41 4.87
CA CYS A 179 -22.22 -12.55 4.82
C CYS A 179 -22.02 -13.10 6.23
N TRP A 180 -21.25 -14.19 6.37
CA TRP A 180 -20.94 -14.74 7.69
C TRP A 180 -20.22 -13.68 8.57
N ALA A 181 -19.23 -12.98 8.02
CA ALA A 181 -18.47 -11.97 8.79
C ALA A 181 -19.35 -10.80 9.24
N SER A 182 -20.25 -10.28 8.38
CA SER A 182 -21.15 -9.19 8.76
C SER A 182 -22.12 -9.51 9.89
N ARG A 183 -22.36 -10.83 10.14
CA ARG A 183 -23.25 -11.30 11.20
C ARG A 183 -22.52 -11.72 12.48
N ASN A 184 -21.22 -12.04 12.41
CA ASN A 184 -20.47 -12.66 13.49
C ASN A 184 -19.22 -11.88 13.90
N LYS A 185 -18.87 -10.81 13.20
CA LYS A 185 -17.65 -10.03 13.42
C LYS A 185 -17.94 -8.56 13.51
N THR A 186 -17.06 -7.82 14.19
CA THR A 186 -17.15 -6.36 14.29
C THR A 186 -16.75 -5.72 12.97
N CYS A 187 -17.55 -4.80 12.44
CA CYS A 187 -17.13 -3.95 11.34
C CYS A 187 -16.11 -2.93 11.87
N VAL A 188 -14.88 -3.01 11.37
CA VAL A 188 -13.76 -2.15 11.81
C VAL A 188 -13.56 -0.96 10.90
N ALA A 189 -13.96 -1.06 9.62
CA ALA A 189 -13.90 0.04 8.67
C ALA A 189 -14.88 -0.15 7.52
N VAL A 190 -15.27 0.97 6.90
CA VAL A 190 -15.92 1.00 5.59
C VAL A 190 -15.08 1.90 4.69
N ILE A 191 -14.55 1.33 3.59
CA ILE A 191 -13.69 2.04 2.65
C ILE A 191 -14.17 1.75 1.24
N GLY A 192 -14.53 2.80 0.52
CA GLY A 192 -15.15 2.66 -0.80
C GLY A 192 -16.40 1.79 -0.74
N GLY A 193 -16.49 0.81 -1.61
CA GLY A 193 -17.61 -0.14 -1.69
C GLY A 193 -17.50 -1.35 -0.74
N HIS A 194 -16.53 -1.40 0.16
CA HIS A 194 -16.29 -2.54 1.04
C HIS A 194 -16.40 -2.19 2.52
N ALA A 195 -17.00 -3.13 3.28
CA ALA A 195 -16.95 -3.16 4.74
C ALA A 195 -15.97 -4.24 5.19
N PHE A 196 -15.10 -3.92 6.13
CA PHE A 196 -14.02 -4.73 6.67
C PHE A 196 -14.34 -5.17 8.10
N TYR A 197 -13.99 -6.41 8.44
CA TYR A 197 -14.39 -7.04 9.71
C TYR A 197 -13.19 -7.70 10.39
N GLY A 198 -13.13 -7.57 11.75
CA GLY A 198 -12.11 -8.14 12.62
C GLY A 198 -12.63 -8.99 13.76
#